data_a71bad6f582fbc4f1b68ae813111c5f3
#
_entry.id   a71bad6f582fbc4f1b68ae813111c5f3
#
_cell.length_a   1.000
_cell.length_b   1.000
_cell.length_c   1.000
_cell.angle_alpha   90.00
_cell.angle_beta   90.00
_cell.angle_gamma   90.00
#
_symmetry.space_group_name_H-M   'P 1'
#
loop_
_entity.id
_entity.type
_entity.pdbx_description
1 polymer ?
#
loop_
_entity_poly.entity_id
_entity_poly.type
_entity_poly.pdbx_seq_one_letter_code
_entity_poly.pdbx_strand_id
1 'polypeptide(L)'
;MDFVSTGDAPKAIGPYSQGIIAGGLVFTAGQIAIDPASGEVVPGGAAEQTARVMQNLTAILRAAGSGLDRVVKTTVFLTDMADFAAMNEVYGKAFGNHRPARSTVAVANLPKGVKVEIEAIATTSGQ
;
A
#
# COMPACT_ATOMS: atom_id res chain seq x y z
N MET A 1 -6.43 -20.76 2.27
CA MET A 1 -5.60 -19.60 1.85
C MET A 1 -6.02 -19.17 0.46
N ASP A 2 -6.27 -17.89 0.28
CA ASP A 2 -6.75 -17.37 -1.00
C ASP A 2 -5.79 -16.31 -1.56
N PHE A 3 -5.68 -16.28 -2.88
CA PHE A 3 -4.91 -15.25 -3.58
C PHE A 3 -5.83 -14.09 -3.95
N VAL A 4 -5.36 -12.86 -3.77
CA VAL A 4 -6.11 -11.67 -4.14
C VAL A 4 -5.58 -11.15 -5.48
N SER A 5 -6.50 -10.86 -6.40
CA SER A 5 -6.18 -10.27 -7.69
C SER A 5 -7.27 -9.28 -8.09
N THR A 6 -6.90 -8.07 -8.45
CA THR A 6 -7.83 -7.04 -8.90
C THR A 6 -7.20 -6.19 -9.99
N GLY A 7 -8.02 -5.78 -10.96
CA GLY A 7 -7.58 -4.84 -12.00
C GLY A 7 -7.53 -3.38 -11.53
N ASP A 8 -8.02 -3.11 -10.31
CA ASP A 8 -8.02 -1.75 -9.76
C ASP A 8 -6.72 -1.39 -9.02
N ALA A 9 -5.78 -2.33 -9.00
CA ALA A 9 -4.43 -2.11 -8.50
C ALA A 9 -3.43 -2.62 -9.54
N PRO A 10 -2.16 -2.19 -9.47
CA PRO A 10 -1.15 -2.64 -10.44
C PRO A 10 -1.02 -4.16 -10.45
N LYS A 11 -0.92 -4.73 -11.64
CA LYS A 11 -0.68 -6.15 -11.82
C LYS A 11 0.59 -6.58 -11.10
N ALA A 12 0.56 -7.77 -10.49
CA ALA A 12 1.77 -8.40 -10.01
C ALA A 12 2.66 -8.77 -11.21
N ILE A 13 3.83 -8.18 -11.26
CA ILE A 13 4.81 -8.44 -12.33
C ILE A 13 5.90 -9.30 -11.74
N GLY A 14 5.75 -10.61 -11.83
CA GLY A 14 6.72 -11.56 -11.30
C GLY A 14 6.06 -12.61 -10.43
N PRO A 15 6.85 -13.40 -9.70
CA PRO A 15 6.35 -14.55 -8.95
C PRO A 15 5.81 -14.15 -7.58
N TYR A 16 4.77 -13.29 -7.54
CA TYR A 16 4.11 -12.89 -6.30
C TYR A 16 2.64 -12.55 -6.56
N SER A 17 1.85 -12.49 -5.50
CA SER A 17 0.43 -12.10 -5.55
C SER A 17 0.27 -10.67 -5.04
N GLN A 18 -0.77 -9.98 -5.49
CA GLN A 18 -1.11 -8.66 -4.94
C GLN A 18 -1.43 -8.75 -3.44
N GLY A 19 -2.07 -9.82 -3.03
CA GLY A 19 -2.37 -10.08 -1.64
C GLY A 19 -2.68 -11.55 -1.39
N ILE A 20 -2.62 -11.93 -0.13
CA ILE A 20 -2.92 -13.28 0.34
C ILE A 20 -3.87 -13.17 1.52
N ILE A 21 -4.89 -14.01 1.55
CA ILE A 21 -5.78 -14.15 2.70
C ILE A 21 -5.44 -15.45 3.40
N ALA A 22 -5.11 -15.37 4.68
CA ALA A 22 -4.80 -16.54 5.49
C ALA A 22 -5.14 -16.24 6.95
N GLY A 23 -5.84 -17.17 7.61
CA GLY A 23 -6.13 -17.06 9.03
C GLY A 23 -6.93 -15.83 9.44
N GLY A 24 -7.83 -15.35 8.58
CA GLY A 24 -8.63 -14.16 8.86
C GLY A 24 -7.87 -12.85 8.64
N LEU A 25 -6.68 -12.91 8.04
CA LEU A 25 -5.85 -11.75 7.76
C LEU A 25 -5.59 -11.63 6.26
N VAL A 26 -5.43 -10.40 5.81
CA VAL A 26 -4.96 -10.08 4.45
C VAL A 26 -3.56 -9.53 4.56
N PHE A 27 -2.66 -10.08 3.76
CA PHE A 27 -1.28 -9.61 3.64
C PHE A 27 -1.11 -9.05 2.24
N THR A 28 -0.82 -7.77 2.11
CA THR A 28 -0.60 -7.20 0.76
C THR A 28 0.86 -7.24 0.38
N ALA A 29 1.11 -7.36 -0.92
CA ALA A 29 2.43 -7.02 -1.44
C ALA A 29 2.68 -5.52 -1.26
N GLY A 30 3.92 -5.10 -1.22
CA GLY A 30 4.26 -3.69 -1.17
C GLY A 30 3.76 -2.97 -2.42
N GLN A 31 3.11 -1.83 -2.24
CA GLN A 31 2.57 -1.03 -3.34
C GLN A 31 3.42 0.20 -3.56
N ILE A 32 3.75 0.46 -4.81
CA ILE A 32 4.39 1.69 -5.26
C ILE A 32 3.38 2.50 -6.09
N ALA A 33 3.73 3.72 -6.43
CA ALA A 33 2.79 4.67 -7.02
C ALA A 33 2.54 4.45 -8.51
N ILE A 34 2.17 3.25 -8.90
CA ILE A 34 1.82 2.92 -10.28
C ILE A 34 0.31 3.09 -10.47
N ASP A 35 -0.07 3.81 -11.53
CA ASP A 35 -1.45 3.89 -11.98
C ASP A 35 -1.79 2.58 -12.69
N PRO A 36 -2.77 1.79 -12.21
CA PRO A 36 -3.08 0.50 -12.83
C PRO A 36 -3.61 0.63 -14.26
N ALA A 37 -4.18 1.77 -14.63
CA ALA A 37 -4.69 1.96 -15.99
C ALA A 37 -3.57 2.15 -17.01
N SER A 38 -2.51 2.87 -16.65
CA SER A 38 -1.38 3.15 -17.56
C SER A 38 -0.19 2.21 -17.35
N GLY A 39 -0.07 1.62 -16.16
CA GLY A 39 1.10 0.82 -15.78
C GLY A 39 2.32 1.67 -15.47
N GLU A 40 2.18 2.98 -15.35
CA GLU A 40 3.30 3.89 -15.15
C GLU A 40 3.24 4.57 -13.79
N VAL A 41 4.40 4.99 -13.29
CA VAL A 41 4.52 5.74 -12.04
C VAL A 41 3.86 7.10 -12.24
N VAL A 42 3.02 7.51 -11.28
CA VAL A 42 2.35 8.81 -11.35
C VAL A 42 3.38 9.94 -11.21
N PRO A 43 3.16 11.08 -11.86
CA PRO A 43 4.05 12.23 -11.70
C PRO A 43 3.89 12.85 -10.31
N GLY A 44 4.92 13.56 -9.87
CA GLY A 44 4.91 14.28 -8.59
C GLY A 44 5.91 13.72 -7.59
N GLY A 45 5.84 14.24 -6.38
CA GLY A 45 6.73 13.87 -5.30
C GLY A 45 6.13 12.85 -4.35
N ALA A 46 6.64 12.83 -3.13
CA ALA A 46 6.24 11.85 -2.12
C ALA A 46 4.75 11.95 -1.77
N ALA A 47 4.17 13.15 -1.76
CA ALA A 47 2.75 13.33 -1.45
C ALA A 47 1.87 12.66 -2.50
N GLU A 48 2.10 12.95 -3.78
CA GLU A 48 1.35 12.37 -4.89
C GLU A 48 1.55 10.84 -4.97
N GLN A 49 2.77 10.39 -4.77
CA GLN A 49 3.07 8.96 -4.76
C GLN A 49 2.35 8.25 -3.62
N THR A 50 2.35 8.83 -2.42
CA THR A 50 1.64 8.24 -1.28
C THR A 50 0.14 8.15 -1.55
N ALA A 51 -0.46 9.18 -2.14
CA ALA A 51 -1.89 9.15 -2.49
C ALA A 51 -2.21 7.97 -3.41
N ARG A 52 -1.39 7.75 -4.45
CA ARG A 52 -1.61 6.62 -5.37
C ARG A 52 -1.39 5.28 -4.68
N VAL A 53 -0.36 5.17 -3.85
CA VAL A 53 -0.11 3.95 -3.07
C VAL A 53 -1.31 3.59 -2.20
N MET A 54 -1.89 4.57 -1.52
CA MET A 54 -3.05 4.34 -0.66
C MET A 54 -4.28 3.89 -1.46
N GLN A 55 -4.46 4.41 -2.67
CA GLN A 55 -5.52 3.95 -3.58
C GLN A 55 -5.29 2.49 -3.98
N ASN A 56 -4.06 2.12 -4.31
CA ASN A 56 -3.72 0.76 -4.69
C ASN A 56 -3.96 -0.23 -3.54
N LEU A 57 -3.54 0.14 -2.33
CA LEU A 57 -3.79 -0.68 -1.14
C LEU A 57 -5.29 -0.84 -0.88
N THR A 58 -6.05 0.25 -1.00
CA THR A 58 -7.51 0.23 -0.84
C THR A 58 -8.15 -0.77 -1.80
N ALA A 59 -7.74 -0.76 -3.07
CA ALA A 59 -8.28 -1.67 -4.07
C ALA A 59 -8.01 -3.14 -3.72
N ILE A 60 -6.79 -3.45 -3.31
CA ILE A 60 -6.41 -4.81 -2.92
C ILE A 60 -7.21 -5.26 -1.69
N LEU A 61 -7.29 -4.40 -0.68
CA LEU A 61 -8.01 -4.72 0.55
C LEU A 61 -9.50 -4.94 0.28
N ARG A 62 -10.13 -4.11 -0.55
CA ARG A 62 -11.53 -4.29 -0.92
C ARG A 62 -11.76 -5.60 -1.67
N ALA A 63 -10.87 -5.95 -2.58
CA ALA A 63 -10.96 -7.22 -3.29
C ALA A 63 -10.86 -8.41 -2.34
N ALA A 64 -10.22 -8.23 -1.19
CA ALA A 64 -10.08 -9.25 -0.17
C ALA A 64 -11.23 -9.24 0.88
N GLY A 65 -12.22 -8.36 0.72
CA GLY A 65 -13.29 -8.22 1.71
C GLY A 65 -12.88 -7.44 2.95
N SER A 66 -11.90 -6.56 2.82
CA SER A 66 -11.36 -5.74 3.90
C SER A 66 -11.44 -4.25 3.53
N GLY A 67 -10.65 -3.41 4.16
CA GLY A 67 -10.58 -1.98 3.90
C GLY A 67 -9.52 -1.33 4.75
N LEU A 68 -9.27 -0.05 4.53
CA LEU A 68 -8.28 0.70 5.30
C LEU A 68 -8.63 0.74 6.80
N ASP A 69 -9.92 0.75 7.13
CA ASP A 69 -10.38 0.77 8.52
C ASP A 69 -10.13 -0.55 9.27
N ARG A 70 -9.71 -1.59 8.56
CA ARG A 70 -9.40 -2.91 9.13
C ARG A 70 -7.91 -3.21 9.14
N VAL A 71 -7.08 -2.29 8.69
CA VAL A 71 -5.63 -2.44 8.69
C VAL A 71 -5.13 -2.47 10.13
N VAL A 72 -4.31 -3.46 10.47
CA VAL A 72 -3.71 -3.58 11.80
C VAL A 72 -2.26 -3.15 11.82
N LYS A 73 -1.56 -3.27 10.69
CA LYS A 73 -0.14 -2.95 10.59
C LYS A 73 0.21 -2.49 9.19
N THR A 74 1.04 -1.46 9.11
CA THR A 74 1.70 -1.08 7.85
C THR A 74 3.21 -1.01 8.05
N THR A 75 3.93 -1.20 6.95
CA THR A 75 5.35 -0.85 6.86
C THR A 75 5.52 0.12 5.71
N VAL A 76 6.12 1.26 6.00
CA VAL A 76 6.38 2.31 5.01
C VAL A 76 7.88 2.34 4.73
N PHE A 77 8.23 2.22 3.46
CA PHE A 77 9.61 2.31 2.98
C PHE A 77 9.77 3.62 2.22
N LEU A 78 10.77 4.40 2.58
CA LEU A 78 11.11 5.66 1.91
C LEU A 78 12.55 5.57 1.40
N THR A 79 12.84 6.25 0.29
CA THR A 79 14.23 6.36 -0.18
C THR A 79 14.97 7.51 0.49
N ASP A 80 14.23 8.43 1.13
CA ASP A 80 14.80 9.57 1.83
C ASP A 80 13.86 9.99 2.98
N MET A 81 14.36 10.03 4.20
CA MET A 81 13.55 10.44 5.35
C MET A 81 13.13 11.92 5.29
N ALA A 82 13.73 12.71 4.42
CA ALA A 82 13.25 14.07 4.17
C ALA A 82 11.82 14.09 3.60
N ASP A 83 11.36 12.97 3.01
CA ASP A 83 10.00 12.82 2.48
C ASP A 83 8.98 12.37 3.54
N PHE A 84 9.42 12.17 4.77
CA PHE A 84 8.55 11.64 5.84
C PHE A 84 7.32 12.53 6.07
N ALA A 85 7.51 13.83 6.21
CA ALA A 85 6.42 14.75 6.53
C ALA A 85 5.36 14.77 5.43
N ALA A 86 5.77 14.82 4.17
CA ALA A 86 4.85 14.82 3.02
C ALA A 86 4.07 13.50 2.93
N MET A 87 4.77 12.38 3.07
CA MET A 87 4.15 11.06 3.12
C MET A 87 3.16 10.96 4.28
N ASN A 88 3.60 11.37 5.47
CA ASN A 88 2.82 11.20 6.70
C ASN A 88 1.49 11.96 6.67
N GLU A 89 1.46 13.14 6.07
CA GLU A 89 0.23 13.92 5.94
C GLU A 89 -0.80 13.21 5.07
N VAL A 90 -0.40 12.71 3.92
CA VAL A 90 -1.30 12.00 3.00
C VAL A 90 -1.74 10.66 3.60
N TYR A 91 -0.81 9.92 4.20
CA TYR A 91 -1.08 8.67 4.91
C TYR A 91 -2.14 8.89 6.00
N GLY A 92 -1.96 9.90 6.83
CA GLY A 92 -2.89 10.21 7.92
C GLY A 92 -4.29 10.54 7.42
N LYS A 93 -4.39 11.31 6.35
CA LYS A 93 -5.68 11.66 5.74
C LYS A 93 -6.39 10.41 5.19
N ALA A 94 -5.65 9.52 4.57
CA ALA A 94 -6.22 8.30 3.99
C ALA A 94 -6.82 7.38 5.05
N PHE A 95 -6.18 7.27 6.22
CA PHE A 95 -6.70 6.45 7.31
C PHE A 95 -7.79 7.14 8.13
N GLY A 96 -7.91 8.47 8.03
CA GLY A 96 -8.90 9.20 8.82
C GLY A 96 -8.59 9.11 10.32
N ASN A 97 -9.54 8.59 11.09
CA ASN A 97 -9.37 8.44 12.54
C ASN A 97 -8.70 7.13 12.94
N HIS A 98 -8.54 6.21 11.97
CA HIS A 98 -7.92 4.93 12.25
C HIS A 98 -6.39 5.08 12.29
N ARG A 99 -5.75 4.44 13.25
CA ARG A 99 -4.29 4.54 13.46
C ARG A 99 -3.70 3.14 13.64
N PRO A 100 -3.42 2.42 12.52
CA PRO A 100 -2.78 1.11 12.63
C PRO A 100 -1.35 1.23 13.15
N ALA A 101 -0.82 0.14 13.67
CA ALA A 101 0.58 0.08 14.01
C ALA A 101 1.43 0.31 12.74
N ARG A 102 2.55 1.00 12.87
CA ARG A 102 3.38 1.35 11.72
C ARG A 102 4.86 1.33 12.06
N SER A 103 5.66 0.85 11.12
CA SER A 103 7.09 1.11 11.09
C SER A 103 7.40 1.88 9.81
N THR A 104 8.28 2.88 9.90
CA THR A 104 8.73 3.65 8.76
C THR A 104 10.25 3.63 8.73
N VAL A 105 10.81 3.22 7.59
CA VAL A 105 12.26 3.09 7.43
C VAL A 105 12.70 3.69 6.11
N ALA A 106 13.94 4.16 6.06
CA ALA A 106 14.58 4.55 4.81
C ALA A 106 15.34 3.34 4.27
N VAL A 107 15.27 3.15 2.97
CA VAL A 107 15.98 2.08 2.25
C VAL A 107 16.86 2.69 1.15
N ALA A 108 17.80 1.90 0.67
CA ALA A 108 18.76 2.39 -0.34
C ALA A 108 18.05 2.73 -1.66
N ASN A 109 17.12 1.88 -2.09
CA ASN A 109 16.40 2.04 -3.37
C ASN A 109 15.04 1.38 -3.29
N LEU A 110 14.13 1.83 -4.16
CA LEU A 110 12.83 1.20 -4.37
C LEU A 110 12.64 0.91 -5.86
N PRO A 111 11.76 -0.03 -6.22
CA PRO A 111 11.52 -0.35 -7.63
C PRO A 111 11.13 0.89 -8.43
N LYS A 112 11.59 0.97 -9.67
CA LYS A 112 11.30 2.06 -10.62
C LYS A 112 11.70 3.45 -10.11
N GLY A 113 12.59 3.51 -9.12
CA GLY A 113 13.06 4.78 -8.58
C GLY A 113 12.00 5.59 -7.84
N VAL A 114 10.95 4.93 -7.35
CA VAL A 114 9.91 5.64 -6.58
C VAL A 114 10.43 6.07 -5.21
N LYS A 115 9.71 6.97 -4.57
CA LYS A 115 10.08 7.53 -3.26
C LYS A 115 9.43 6.80 -2.10
N VAL A 116 8.32 6.11 -2.33
CA VAL A 116 7.48 5.49 -1.28
C VAL A 116 7.01 4.12 -1.72
N GLU A 117 7.04 3.18 -0.78
CA GLU A 117 6.40 1.87 -0.91
C GLU A 117 5.74 1.53 0.41
N ILE A 118 4.52 1.00 0.40
CA ILE A 118 3.79 0.64 1.62
C ILE A 118 3.15 -0.74 1.45
N GLU A 119 3.28 -1.55 2.48
CA GLU A 119 2.57 -2.83 2.60
C GLU A 119 1.67 -2.81 3.83
N ALA A 120 0.67 -3.66 3.86
CA ALA A 120 -0.31 -3.67 4.94
C ALA A 120 -0.73 -5.08 5.32
N ILE A 121 -1.11 -5.23 6.58
CA ILE A 121 -1.80 -6.41 7.11
C ILE A 121 -3.14 -5.90 7.65
N ALA A 122 -4.23 -6.56 7.25
CA ALA A 122 -5.58 -6.17 7.66
C ALA A 122 -6.39 -7.40 8.05
N THR A 123 -7.47 -7.19 8.79
CA THR A 123 -8.42 -8.27 9.07
C THR A 123 -9.43 -8.36 7.93
N THR A 124 -9.94 -9.55 7.70
CA THR A 124 -11.03 -9.74 6.74
C THR A 124 -12.36 -9.33 7.37
N SER A 125 -13.40 -9.20 6.52
CA SER A 125 -14.73 -8.84 6.98
C SER A 125 -15.23 -9.85 8.03
N GLY A 126 -15.88 -9.33 9.08
CA GLY A 126 -16.40 -10.17 10.16
C GLY A 126 -15.44 -10.35 11.33
N GLN A 127 -14.26 -9.77 11.28
CA GLN A 127 -13.27 -9.86 12.37
C GLN A 127 -13.37 -8.71 13.34
#